data_039b196a1bfad9d8c0b09c037f315111
#
_entry.id   039b196a1bfad9d8c0b09c037f315111
#
_cell.length_a   1.000
_cell.length_b   1.000
_cell.length_c   1.000
_cell.angle_alpha   90.00
_cell.angle_beta   90.00
_cell.angle_gamma   90.00
#
_symmetry.space_group_name_H-M   'P 1'
#
loop_
_entity.id
_entity.type
_entity.pdbx_description
1 polymer ?
#
loop_
_entity_poly.entity_id
_entity_poly.type
_entity_poly.pdbx_seq_one_letter_code
_entity_poly.pdbx_strand_id
1 'polypeptide(L)'
;YKKSGGGSGITATGSASCDFESDLIVWRGSFSVHGDTPRDAYAIIKKDAELVRQYLEENQVAEDEMIFSSVNISQTYTSRYDEEGKYLGDETDGYDLTQSLTVSSYDIDKVENISRDITKLIESGVEFESELPEYYYTKLDEVKLDLIEKATANAKERIDIMSAGSGAKAGKLLSATLGVFQITAKNSGSESYSYDGYLDTSSRYKTANITVRLNYAAE
;
A
#
# COMPACT_ATOMS: atom_id res chain seq x y z
N TYR A 1 -8.02 34.73 48.07
CA TYR A 1 -8.52 33.76 47.08
C TYR A 1 -8.29 34.35 45.69
N LYS A 2 -7.20 33.94 45.01
CA LYS A 2 -6.98 34.22 43.60
C LYS A 2 -7.85 33.25 42.82
N LYS A 3 -8.94 33.72 42.21
CA LYS A 3 -9.66 32.98 41.17
C LYS A 3 -8.67 32.75 40.04
N SER A 4 -8.23 31.55 39.87
CA SER A 4 -7.57 31.07 38.66
C SER A 4 -8.61 31.17 37.53
N GLY A 5 -8.58 32.29 36.82
CA GLY A 5 -9.31 32.46 35.58
C GLY A 5 -8.62 31.62 34.51
N GLY A 6 -9.02 30.38 34.36
CA GLY A 6 -8.73 29.64 33.18
C GLY A 6 -9.47 30.27 32.00
N GLY A 7 -8.87 31.26 31.37
CA GLY A 7 -9.40 31.86 30.16
C GLY A 7 -9.43 30.77 29.07
N SER A 8 -10.64 30.35 28.66
CA SER A 8 -10.82 29.52 27.49
C SER A 8 -10.33 30.32 26.28
N GLY A 9 -9.30 29.82 25.61
CA GLY A 9 -8.77 30.45 24.40
C GLY A 9 -9.72 30.33 23.20
N ILE A 10 -9.35 30.93 22.10
CA ILE A 10 -10.01 30.78 20.80
C ILE A 10 -9.41 29.60 20.11
N THR A 11 -10.22 28.58 19.83
CA THR A 11 -9.78 27.33 19.21
C THR A 11 -10.44 27.14 17.85
N ALA A 12 -9.65 26.78 16.85
CA ALA A 12 -10.15 26.36 15.55
C ALA A 12 -9.35 25.18 15.00
N THR A 13 -10.04 24.34 14.24
CA THR A 13 -9.43 23.26 13.46
C THR A 13 -9.42 23.68 12.00
N GLY A 14 -8.25 23.62 11.40
CA GLY A 14 -8.05 23.80 9.97
C GLY A 14 -7.74 22.47 9.30
N SER A 15 -7.96 22.39 8.01
CA SER A 15 -7.67 21.23 7.21
C SER A 15 -7.05 21.59 5.87
N ALA A 16 -6.33 20.66 5.29
CA ALA A 16 -5.85 20.75 3.93
C ALA A 16 -5.85 19.37 3.29
N SER A 17 -6.06 19.34 2.00
CA SER A 17 -6.01 18.10 1.21
C SER A 17 -5.39 18.38 -0.15
N CYS A 18 -4.81 17.35 -0.75
CA CYS A 18 -4.39 17.39 -2.13
C CYS A 18 -4.54 16.01 -2.78
N ASP A 19 -4.82 16.02 -4.08
CA ASP A 19 -4.81 14.84 -4.91
C ASP A 19 -3.43 14.68 -5.56
N PHE A 20 -2.97 13.45 -5.69
CA PHE A 20 -1.73 13.13 -6.38
C PHE A 20 -1.79 11.74 -7.00
N GLU A 21 -0.91 11.50 -7.94
CA GLU A 21 -0.73 10.21 -8.58
C GLU A 21 0.52 9.53 -8.02
N SER A 22 0.40 8.24 -7.69
CA SER A 22 1.53 7.41 -7.28
C SER A 22 2.62 7.41 -8.37
N ASP A 23 3.87 7.36 -7.96
CA ASP A 23 5.02 7.37 -8.87
C ASP A 23 5.80 6.04 -8.90
N LEU A 24 5.43 5.10 -8.05
CA LEU A 24 6.05 3.80 -7.95
C LEU A 24 4.98 2.70 -7.91
N ILE A 25 5.14 1.68 -8.73
CA ILE A 25 4.36 0.46 -8.70
C ILE A 25 5.23 -0.70 -8.19
N VAL A 26 4.66 -1.52 -7.31
CA VAL A 26 5.25 -2.78 -6.85
C VAL A 26 4.26 -3.89 -7.14
N TRP A 27 4.66 -4.82 -7.97
CA TRP A 27 3.83 -5.95 -8.37
C TRP A 27 4.53 -7.27 -8.06
N ARG A 28 3.77 -8.22 -7.56
CA ARG A 28 4.24 -9.55 -7.21
C ARG A 28 3.47 -10.60 -7.98
N GLY A 29 4.18 -11.65 -8.33
CA GLY A 29 3.61 -12.83 -8.92
C GLY A 29 4.33 -14.08 -8.42
N SER A 30 3.75 -15.22 -8.67
CA SER A 30 4.35 -16.51 -8.33
C SER A 30 4.00 -17.54 -9.37
N PHE A 31 4.83 -18.58 -9.45
CA PHE A 31 4.59 -19.74 -10.30
C PHE A 31 4.98 -21.01 -9.55
N SER A 32 4.25 -22.09 -9.81
CA SER A 32 4.34 -23.32 -9.07
C SER A 32 4.43 -24.52 -10.02
N VAL A 33 5.09 -25.56 -9.58
CA VAL A 33 5.16 -26.85 -10.27
C VAL A 33 4.98 -27.98 -9.27
N HIS A 34 4.49 -29.11 -9.75
CA HIS A 34 4.44 -30.36 -9.02
C HIS A 34 5.34 -31.39 -9.71
N GLY A 35 6.06 -32.20 -8.94
CA GLY A 35 6.87 -33.27 -9.44
C GLY A 35 7.00 -34.41 -8.43
N ASP A 36 7.33 -35.61 -8.92
CA ASP A 36 7.47 -36.81 -8.08
C ASP A 36 8.70 -36.74 -7.18
N THR A 37 9.74 -36.04 -7.64
CA THR A 37 10.99 -35.83 -6.91
C THR A 37 11.35 -34.34 -6.91
N PRO A 38 12.13 -33.86 -5.90
CA PRO A 38 12.60 -32.48 -5.90
C PRO A 38 13.42 -32.12 -7.14
N ARG A 39 14.23 -33.06 -7.63
CA ARG A 39 15.06 -32.87 -8.83
C ARG A 39 14.21 -32.63 -10.08
N ASP A 40 13.18 -33.44 -10.29
CA ASP A 40 12.30 -33.35 -11.46
C ASP A 40 11.49 -32.06 -11.42
N ALA A 41 10.91 -31.75 -10.26
CA ALA A 41 10.18 -30.52 -10.05
C ALA A 41 11.08 -29.27 -10.22
N TYR A 42 12.30 -29.32 -9.72
CA TYR A 42 13.26 -28.21 -9.86
C TYR A 42 13.63 -27.93 -11.33
N ALA A 43 13.82 -28.98 -12.12
CA ALA A 43 14.10 -28.83 -13.56
C ALA A 43 12.97 -28.10 -14.29
N ILE A 44 11.72 -28.36 -13.92
CA ILE A 44 10.55 -27.71 -14.50
C ILE A 44 10.47 -26.24 -14.05
N ILE A 45 10.57 -25.95 -12.75
CA ILE A 45 10.43 -24.59 -12.25
C ILE A 45 11.58 -23.69 -12.74
N LYS A 46 12.77 -24.24 -12.91
CA LYS A 46 13.90 -23.52 -13.49
C LYS A 46 13.61 -23.07 -14.92
N LYS A 47 13.01 -23.96 -15.72
CA LYS A 47 12.57 -23.62 -17.09
C LYS A 47 11.46 -22.58 -17.08
N ASP A 48 10.50 -22.70 -16.17
CA ASP A 48 9.42 -21.74 -16.01
C ASP A 48 9.96 -20.36 -15.62
N ALA A 49 10.95 -20.29 -14.71
CA ALA A 49 11.61 -19.04 -14.34
C ALA A 49 12.30 -18.36 -15.53
N GLU A 50 12.90 -19.12 -16.43
CA GLU A 50 13.50 -18.57 -17.66
C GLU A 50 12.43 -18.00 -18.60
N LEU A 51 11.29 -18.66 -18.75
CA LEU A 51 10.17 -18.16 -19.54
C LEU A 51 9.56 -16.86 -18.95
N VAL A 52 9.42 -16.82 -17.63
CA VAL A 52 8.95 -15.61 -16.92
C VAL A 52 9.94 -14.46 -17.10
N ARG A 53 11.23 -14.69 -16.91
CA ARG A 53 12.29 -13.67 -17.09
C ARG A 53 12.28 -13.16 -18.53
N GLN A 54 12.23 -14.03 -19.51
CA GLN A 54 12.19 -13.64 -20.92
C GLN A 54 10.96 -12.77 -21.21
N TYR A 55 9.80 -13.16 -20.71
CA TYR A 55 8.58 -12.36 -20.87
C TYR A 55 8.74 -10.95 -20.29
N LEU A 56 9.31 -10.82 -19.09
CA LEU A 56 9.55 -9.53 -18.47
C LEU A 56 10.55 -8.68 -19.26
N GLU A 57 11.64 -9.25 -19.74
CA GLU A 57 12.65 -8.57 -20.56
C GLU A 57 12.06 -8.10 -21.89
N GLU A 58 11.25 -8.92 -22.56
CA GLU A 58 10.52 -8.55 -23.78
C GLU A 58 9.53 -7.40 -23.58
N ASN A 59 9.00 -7.27 -22.36
CA ASN A 59 8.13 -6.17 -21.94
C ASN A 59 8.88 -5.01 -21.25
N GLN A 60 10.18 -4.89 -21.51
CA GLN A 60 11.03 -3.77 -21.10
C GLN A 60 11.26 -3.65 -19.59
N VAL A 61 11.14 -4.73 -18.83
CA VAL A 61 11.53 -4.75 -17.42
C VAL A 61 13.05 -4.91 -17.34
N ALA A 62 13.69 -3.96 -16.68
CA ALA A 62 15.14 -3.99 -16.47
C ALA A 62 15.53 -4.96 -15.34
N GLU A 63 16.76 -5.43 -15.34
CA GLU A 63 17.26 -6.39 -14.34
C GLU A 63 17.17 -5.81 -12.91
N ASP A 64 17.38 -4.52 -12.73
CA ASP A 64 17.27 -3.83 -11.45
C ASP A 64 15.83 -3.55 -11.00
N GLU A 65 14.86 -3.76 -11.88
CA GLU A 65 13.43 -3.63 -11.57
C GLU A 65 12.81 -4.94 -11.09
N MET A 66 13.47 -6.10 -11.24
CA MET A 66 12.91 -7.41 -10.90
C MET A 66 13.79 -8.18 -9.92
N ILE A 67 13.12 -8.87 -8.99
CA ILE A 67 13.76 -9.75 -8.02
C ILE A 67 13.01 -11.09 -8.00
N PHE A 68 13.72 -12.18 -8.27
CA PHE A 68 13.21 -13.52 -8.09
C PHE A 68 13.58 -14.03 -6.70
N SER A 69 12.62 -14.64 -6.01
CA SER A 69 12.88 -15.29 -4.74
C SER A 69 13.66 -16.60 -4.91
N SER A 70 14.12 -17.17 -3.80
CA SER A 70 14.50 -18.60 -3.78
C SER A 70 13.29 -19.48 -4.06
N VAL A 71 13.55 -20.71 -4.49
CA VAL A 71 12.50 -21.72 -4.68
C VAL A 71 12.09 -22.30 -3.33
N ASN A 72 10.80 -22.31 -3.06
CA ASN A 72 10.22 -22.92 -1.88
C ASN A 72 9.76 -24.33 -2.21
N ILE A 73 10.12 -25.31 -1.38
CA ILE A 73 9.82 -26.74 -1.59
C ILE A 73 8.92 -27.24 -0.47
N SER A 74 7.82 -27.89 -0.85
CA SER A 74 6.88 -28.51 0.07
C SER A 74 6.56 -29.93 -0.38
N GLN A 75 6.65 -30.89 0.53
CA GLN A 75 6.23 -32.25 0.26
C GLN A 75 4.71 -32.35 0.36
N THR A 76 4.10 -33.06 -0.59
CA THR A 76 2.65 -33.23 -0.66
C THR A 76 2.23 -34.66 -0.31
N TYR A 77 1.00 -34.79 0.19
CA TYR A 77 0.44 -36.05 0.66
C TYR A 77 -0.97 -36.26 0.13
N THR A 78 -1.32 -37.53 -0.12
CA THR A 78 -2.67 -37.93 -0.48
C THR A 78 -3.21 -38.87 0.58
N SER A 79 -4.43 -38.65 1.03
CA SER A 79 -5.11 -39.53 1.98
C SER A 79 -5.58 -40.80 1.31
N ARG A 80 -5.29 -41.93 1.94
CA ARG A 80 -5.69 -43.28 1.46
C ARG A 80 -6.91 -43.78 2.19
N TYR A 81 -7.83 -44.40 1.46
CA TYR A 81 -9.04 -45.01 1.96
C TYR A 81 -9.19 -46.42 1.44
N ASP A 82 -9.79 -47.34 2.21
CA ASP A 82 -10.17 -48.67 1.76
C ASP A 82 -11.46 -48.63 0.93
N GLU A 83 -11.86 -49.81 0.42
CA GLU A 83 -13.09 -49.93 -0.38
C GLU A 83 -14.37 -49.57 0.38
N GLU A 84 -14.32 -49.56 1.73
CA GLU A 84 -15.43 -49.22 2.61
C GLU A 84 -15.41 -47.74 3.02
N GLY A 85 -14.41 -46.96 2.52
CA GLY A 85 -14.26 -45.53 2.82
C GLY A 85 -13.57 -45.24 4.14
N LYS A 86 -12.91 -46.22 4.75
CA LYS A 86 -12.17 -46.03 6.00
C LYS A 86 -10.78 -45.45 5.71
N TYR A 87 -10.38 -44.43 6.44
CA TYR A 87 -9.07 -43.82 6.33
C TYR A 87 -7.94 -44.77 6.73
N LEU A 88 -6.95 -44.94 5.85
CA LEU A 88 -5.80 -45.80 6.03
C LEU A 88 -4.48 -45.09 6.31
N GLY A 89 -4.51 -43.75 6.36
CA GLY A 89 -3.32 -42.92 6.51
C GLY A 89 -3.01 -42.10 5.28
N ASP A 90 -1.97 -41.27 5.37
CA ASP A 90 -1.47 -40.46 4.26
C ASP A 90 -0.28 -41.11 3.58
N GLU A 91 -0.17 -40.88 2.30
CA GLU A 91 0.93 -41.33 1.44
C GLU A 91 1.53 -40.13 0.75
N THR A 92 2.85 -40.09 0.59
CA THR A 92 3.53 -39.03 -0.16
C THR A 92 3.18 -39.09 -1.63
N ASP A 93 2.76 -37.98 -2.24
CA ASP A 93 2.42 -37.90 -3.65
C ASP A 93 3.31 -36.92 -4.46
N GLY A 94 4.44 -36.56 -3.91
CA GLY A 94 5.43 -35.72 -4.57
C GLY A 94 5.75 -34.43 -3.85
N TYR A 95 6.14 -33.42 -4.63
CA TYR A 95 6.63 -32.14 -4.13
C TYR A 95 6.04 -31.00 -4.94
N ASP A 96 5.62 -29.95 -4.23
CA ASP A 96 5.26 -28.69 -4.83
C ASP A 96 6.40 -27.69 -4.65
N LEU A 97 6.80 -27.05 -5.74
CA LEU A 97 7.79 -25.99 -5.74
C LEU A 97 7.14 -24.70 -6.17
N THR A 98 7.41 -23.63 -5.44
CA THR A 98 6.91 -22.29 -5.76
C THR A 98 8.06 -21.30 -5.76
N GLN A 99 8.06 -20.41 -6.74
CA GLN A 99 8.96 -19.27 -6.79
C GLN A 99 8.15 -17.99 -7.02
N SER A 100 8.55 -16.92 -6.34
CA SER A 100 7.93 -15.61 -6.45
C SER A 100 8.84 -14.64 -7.16
N LEU A 101 8.23 -13.61 -7.74
CA LEU A 101 8.97 -12.47 -8.26
C LEU A 101 8.32 -11.17 -7.80
N THR A 102 9.14 -10.14 -7.69
CA THR A 102 8.70 -8.78 -7.40
C THR A 102 9.25 -7.86 -8.46
N VAL A 103 8.38 -7.04 -9.04
CA VAL A 103 8.76 -5.99 -10.00
C VAL A 103 8.43 -4.65 -9.38
N SER A 104 9.45 -3.78 -9.28
CA SER A 104 9.31 -2.40 -8.80
C SER A 104 9.74 -1.47 -9.91
N SER A 105 8.90 -0.51 -10.28
CA SER A 105 9.18 0.39 -11.40
C SER A 105 8.51 1.75 -11.22
N TYR A 106 9.13 2.78 -11.76
CA TYR A 106 8.50 4.10 -11.92
C TYR A 106 7.61 4.17 -13.16
N ASP A 107 7.71 3.20 -14.07
CA ASP A 107 6.82 3.08 -15.22
C ASP A 107 5.58 2.26 -14.86
N ILE A 108 4.59 2.95 -14.29
CA ILE A 108 3.37 2.33 -13.78
C ILE A 108 2.57 1.66 -14.89
N ASP A 109 2.38 2.31 -16.03
CA ASP A 109 1.59 1.77 -17.15
C ASP A 109 2.18 0.46 -17.66
N LYS A 110 3.49 0.38 -17.78
CA LYS A 110 4.20 -0.84 -18.18
C LYS A 110 3.88 -2.01 -17.25
N VAL A 111 4.02 -1.82 -15.96
CA VAL A 111 3.86 -2.90 -14.98
C VAL A 111 2.38 -3.26 -14.78
N GLU A 112 1.47 -2.30 -14.87
CA GLU A 112 0.03 -2.60 -14.88
C GLU A 112 -0.35 -3.52 -16.04
N ASN A 113 0.15 -3.24 -17.24
CA ASN A 113 -0.09 -4.08 -18.41
C ASN A 113 0.51 -5.48 -18.24
N ILE A 114 1.72 -5.58 -17.72
CA ILE A 114 2.36 -6.86 -17.41
C ILE A 114 1.52 -7.65 -16.41
N SER A 115 1.05 -7.03 -15.35
CA SER A 115 0.26 -7.70 -14.30
C SER A 115 -1.04 -8.31 -14.84
N ARG A 116 -1.62 -7.72 -15.88
CA ARG A 116 -2.84 -8.21 -16.55
C ARG A 116 -2.57 -9.29 -17.59
N ASP A 117 -1.45 -9.18 -18.30
CA ASP A 117 -1.18 -10.00 -19.48
C ASP A 117 -0.27 -11.19 -19.22
N ILE A 118 0.49 -11.21 -18.11
CA ILE A 118 1.47 -12.27 -17.83
C ILE A 118 0.86 -13.65 -17.71
N THR A 119 -0.42 -13.75 -17.36
CA THR A 119 -1.15 -15.03 -17.30
C THR A 119 -1.24 -15.74 -18.66
N LYS A 120 -0.89 -15.06 -19.77
CA LYS A 120 -0.68 -15.68 -21.07
C LYS A 120 0.40 -16.78 -21.04
N LEU A 121 1.32 -16.74 -20.10
CA LEU A 121 2.33 -17.78 -19.89
C LEU A 121 1.73 -19.14 -19.50
N ILE A 122 0.47 -19.16 -19.05
CA ILE A 122 -0.29 -20.40 -18.81
C ILE A 122 -0.39 -21.21 -20.11
N GLU A 123 -0.54 -20.55 -21.27
CA GLU A 123 -0.52 -21.20 -22.58
C GLU A 123 0.82 -21.91 -22.89
N SER A 124 1.90 -21.44 -22.28
CA SER A 124 3.23 -22.04 -22.38
C SER A 124 3.51 -23.07 -21.29
N GLY A 125 2.51 -23.41 -20.48
CA GLY A 125 2.60 -24.40 -19.40
C GLY A 125 3.09 -23.87 -18.06
N VAL A 126 3.25 -22.56 -17.89
CA VAL A 126 3.61 -21.95 -16.60
C VAL A 126 2.35 -21.68 -15.79
N GLU A 127 2.26 -22.30 -14.61
CA GLU A 127 1.17 -22.01 -13.65
C GLU A 127 1.48 -20.71 -12.91
N PHE A 128 1.10 -19.61 -13.53
CA PHE A 128 1.41 -18.26 -13.03
C PHE A 128 0.21 -17.64 -12.31
N GLU A 129 0.47 -17.12 -11.11
CA GLU A 129 -0.47 -16.33 -10.33
C GLU A 129 0.02 -14.88 -10.24
N SER A 130 -0.81 -13.95 -10.69
CA SER A 130 -0.54 -12.51 -10.65
C SER A 130 -1.32 -11.87 -9.51
N GLU A 131 -0.61 -11.19 -8.59
CA GLU A 131 -1.23 -10.41 -7.52
C GLU A 131 -1.67 -9.04 -8.02
N LEU A 132 -2.55 -8.39 -7.26
CA LEU A 132 -2.91 -7.00 -7.51
C LEU A 132 -1.71 -6.09 -7.23
N PRO A 133 -1.40 -5.14 -8.13
CA PRO A 133 -0.31 -4.20 -7.87
C PRO A 133 -0.56 -3.33 -6.65
N GLU A 134 0.54 -2.91 -6.02
CA GLU A 134 0.56 -1.89 -4.99
C GLU A 134 1.17 -0.61 -5.56
N TYR A 135 0.67 0.53 -5.10
CA TYR A 135 1.08 1.85 -5.59
C TYR A 135 1.58 2.72 -4.44
N TYR A 136 2.71 3.36 -4.64
CA TYR A 136 3.39 4.20 -3.67
C TYR A 136 3.75 5.56 -4.27
N TYR A 137 3.91 6.55 -3.39
CA TYR A 137 4.43 7.85 -3.75
C TYR A 137 5.72 8.12 -3.00
N THR A 138 6.84 8.30 -3.72
CA THR A 138 8.18 8.40 -3.12
C THR A 138 8.46 9.77 -2.51
N LYS A 139 7.65 10.79 -2.84
CA LYS A 139 7.78 12.18 -2.34
C LYS A 139 6.72 12.54 -1.31
N LEU A 140 6.25 11.55 -0.57
CA LEU A 140 5.15 11.73 0.40
C LEU A 140 5.49 12.73 1.50
N ASP A 141 6.76 12.80 1.94
CA ASP A 141 7.19 13.76 2.95
C ASP A 141 7.04 15.22 2.48
N GLU A 142 7.29 15.51 1.20
CA GLU A 142 7.07 16.84 0.63
C GLU A 142 5.59 17.22 0.65
N VAL A 143 4.71 16.29 0.31
CA VAL A 143 3.25 16.45 0.37
C VAL A 143 2.81 16.76 1.81
N LYS A 144 3.32 15.99 2.77
CA LYS A 144 2.98 16.18 4.19
C LYS A 144 3.37 17.55 4.69
N LEU A 145 4.58 18.02 4.39
CA LEU A 145 5.04 19.36 4.81
C LEU A 145 4.20 20.47 4.19
N ASP A 146 3.88 20.40 2.91
CA ASP A 146 3.02 21.35 2.23
C ASP A 146 1.61 21.39 2.84
N LEU A 147 1.04 20.24 3.16
CA LEU A 147 -0.29 20.17 3.76
C LEU A 147 -0.32 20.68 5.20
N ILE A 148 0.73 20.47 5.99
CA ILE A 148 0.85 21.07 7.34
C ILE A 148 0.81 22.59 7.24
N GLU A 149 1.57 23.19 6.32
CA GLU A 149 1.58 24.62 6.10
C GLU A 149 0.18 25.14 5.73
N LYS A 150 -0.47 24.52 4.78
CA LYS A 150 -1.81 24.91 4.31
C LYS A 150 -2.89 24.73 5.38
N ALA A 151 -2.88 23.63 6.12
CA ALA A 151 -3.83 23.36 7.20
C ALA A 151 -3.65 24.32 8.36
N THR A 152 -2.41 24.67 8.69
CA THR A 152 -2.10 25.67 9.73
C THR A 152 -2.60 27.05 9.32
N ALA A 153 -2.37 27.48 8.08
CA ALA A 153 -2.89 28.75 7.56
C ALA A 153 -4.42 28.75 7.57
N ASN A 154 -5.08 27.67 7.22
CA ASN A 154 -6.54 27.54 7.26
C ASN A 154 -7.08 27.62 8.69
N ALA A 155 -6.43 26.98 9.66
CA ALA A 155 -6.81 27.08 11.07
C ALA A 155 -6.65 28.54 11.60
N LYS A 156 -5.54 29.23 11.25
CA LYS A 156 -5.29 30.61 11.63
C LYS A 156 -6.32 31.56 11.04
N GLU A 157 -6.68 31.40 9.79
CA GLU A 157 -7.74 32.17 9.13
C GLU A 157 -9.07 32.04 9.89
N ARG A 158 -9.44 30.82 10.31
CA ARG A 158 -10.63 30.57 11.12
C ARG A 158 -10.55 31.25 12.49
N ILE A 159 -9.41 31.24 13.16
CA ILE A 159 -9.16 31.99 14.41
C ILE A 159 -9.41 33.47 14.19
N ASP A 160 -8.89 34.04 13.12
CA ASP A 160 -9.04 35.47 12.82
C ASP A 160 -10.50 35.86 12.54
N ILE A 161 -11.23 35.03 11.80
CA ILE A 161 -12.66 35.21 11.52
C ILE A 161 -13.48 35.16 12.83
N MET A 162 -13.24 34.17 13.67
CA MET A 162 -13.93 33.99 14.95
C MET A 162 -13.63 35.14 15.90
N SER A 163 -12.40 35.61 15.95
CA SER A 163 -12.00 36.78 16.76
C SER A 163 -12.73 38.03 16.33
N ALA A 164 -12.73 38.32 15.04
CA ALA A 164 -13.42 39.49 14.48
C ALA A 164 -14.93 39.43 14.71
N GLY A 165 -15.56 38.28 14.55
CA GLY A 165 -17.00 38.09 14.74
C GLY A 165 -17.45 38.10 16.18
N SER A 166 -16.58 37.80 17.14
CA SER A 166 -16.88 37.77 18.57
C SER A 166 -16.53 39.05 19.33
N GLY A 167 -15.85 39.99 18.66
CA GLY A 167 -15.33 41.22 19.29
C GLY A 167 -14.10 40.99 20.19
N ALA A 168 -13.55 39.78 20.20
CA ALA A 168 -12.30 39.46 20.88
C ALA A 168 -11.10 39.62 19.93
N LYS A 169 -9.90 39.67 20.49
CA LYS A 169 -8.66 39.60 19.73
C LYS A 169 -7.97 38.28 20.01
N ALA A 170 -7.39 37.68 18.98
CA ALA A 170 -6.49 36.57 19.16
C ALA A 170 -5.13 37.07 19.67
N GLY A 171 -4.76 36.62 20.85
CA GLY A 171 -3.51 36.95 21.49
C GLY A 171 -2.40 35.95 21.17
N LYS A 172 -1.73 35.47 22.20
CA LYS A 172 -0.63 34.51 22.07
C LYS A 172 -1.13 33.09 21.74
N LEU A 173 -0.39 32.41 20.88
CA LEU A 173 -0.62 30.98 20.67
C LEU A 173 -0.39 30.20 21.97
N LEU A 174 -1.39 29.44 22.39
CA LEU A 174 -1.33 28.60 23.59
C LEU A 174 -0.97 27.14 23.27
N SER A 175 -1.53 26.60 22.20
CA SER A 175 -1.23 25.25 21.75
C SER A 175 -1.49 25.06 20.25
N ALA A 176 -0.74 24.15 19.67
CA ALA A 176 -0.95 23.67 18.31
C ALA A 176 -0.86 22.14 18.32
N THR A 177 -1.83 21.49 17.69
CA THR A 177 -1.89 20.04 17.62
C THR A 177 -2.04 19.60 16.16
N LEU A 178 -1.16 18.72 15.74
CA LEU A 178 -1.19 18.11 14.42
C LEU A 178 -1.98 16.80 14.49
N GLY A 179 -2.97 16.65 13.61
CA GLY A 179 -3.66 15.39 13.40
C GLY A 179 -2.80 14.39 12.61
N VAL A 180 -3.31 13.19 12.45
CA VAL A 180 -2.65 12.16 11.65
C VAL A 180 -3.00 12.32 10.17
N PHE A 181 -2.06 11.95 9.30
CA PHE A 181 -2.29 11.94 7.86
C PHE A 181 -3.20 10.79 7.45
N GLN A 182 -4.14 11.10 6.58
CA GLN A 182 -4.99 10.13 5.92
C GLN A 182 -4.66 10.15 4.42
N ILE A 183 -4.12 9.04 3.92
CA ILE A 183 -3.81 8.87 2.51
C ILE A 183 -4.71 7.78 1.97
N THR A 184 -5.70 8.19 1.22
CA THR A 184 -6.81 7.35 0.76
C THR A 184 -6.82 7.26 -0.76
N ALA A 185 -7.60 6.33 -1.29
CA ALA A 185 -7.93 6.34 -2.71
C ALA A 185 -8.68 7.64 -3.05
N LYS A 186 -8.39 8.21 -4.21
CA LYS A 186 -9.08 9.41 -4.68
C LYS A 186 -10.60 9.16 -4.70
N ASN A 187 -11.36 10.13 -4.18
CA ASN A 187 -12.83 10.07 -4.09
C ASN A 187 -13.41 9.00 -3.14
N SER A 188 -12.62 8.44 -2.22
CA SER A 188 -13.10 7.45 -1.24
C SER A 188 -13.81 8.06 -0.02
N GLY A 189 -13.62 9.37 0.21
CA GLY A 189 -14.24 10.07 1.35
C GLY A 189 -13.63 9.75 2.71
N SER A 190 -14.23 10.33 3.75
CA SER A 190 -13.74 10.22 5.14
C SER A 190 -14.00 8.85 5.79
N GLU A 191 -14.82 8.02 5.20
CA GLU A 191 -15.12 6.68 5.71
C GLU A 191 -13.89 5.76 5.74
N SER A 192 -12.88 6.07 4.91
CA SER A 192 -11.60 5.37 4.86
C SER A 192 -10.61 5.84 5.92
N TYR A 193 -10.94 6.86 6.72
CA TYR A 193 -10.03 7.43 7.71
C TYR A 193 -9.89 6.49 8.92
N SER A 194 -8.70 6.49 9.51
CA SER A 194 -8.39 5.72 10.71
C SER A 194 -7.81 6.64 11.80
N TYR A 195 -7.98 6.24 13.07
CA TYR A 195 -7.47 6.99 14.23
C TYR A 195 -5.95 7.17 14.19
N ASP A 196 -5.22 6.14 13.78
CA ASP A 196 -3.74 6.14 13.70
C ASP A 196 -3.20 6.65 12.36
N GLY A 197 -4.08 7.12 11.48
CA GLY A 197 -3.74 7.43 10.10
C GLY A 197 -3.97 6.24 9.17
N TYR A 198 -4.12 6.51 7.89
CA TYR A 198 -4.35 5.52 6.87
C TYR A 198 -3.43 5.75 5.67
N LEU A 199 -2.86 4.66 5.15
CA LEU A 199 -2.08 4.66 3.92
C LEU A 199 -2.66 3.61 2.96
N ASP A 200 -3.36 4.08 1.93
CA ASP A 200 -3.83 3.25 0.83
C ASP A 200 -2.67 2.88 -0.10
N THR A 201 -2.50 1.59 -0.35
CA THR A 201 -1.52 1.05 -1.32
C THR A 201 -2.17 0.45 -2.56
N SER A 202 -3.48 0.31 -2.58
CA SER A 202 -4.22 -0.36 -3.66
C SER A 202 -4.59 0.55 -4.84
N SER A 203 -4.48 1.86 -4.68
CA SER A 203 -4.92 2.84 -5.67
C SER A 203 -3.77 3.66 -6.24
N ARG A 204 -3.75 3.82 -7.54
CA ARG A 204 -2.79 4.68 -8.25
C ARG A 204 -3.02 6.15 -7.93
N TYR A 205 -4.28 6.60 -7.94
CA TYR A 205 -4.67 7.98 -7.64
C TYR A 205 -5.12 8.10 -6.20
N LYS A 206 -4.52 9.03 -5.47
CA LYS A 206 -4.66 9.16 -4.02
C LYS A 206 -5.03 10.58 -3.62
N THR A 207 -5.60 10.69 -2.43
CA THR A 207 -5.83 11.97 -1.74
C THR A 207 -5.18 11.93 -0.37
N ALA A 208 -4.39 12.95 -0.04
CA ALA A 208 -3.85 13.14 1.30
C ALA A 208 -4.65 14.20 2.04
N ASN A 209 -4.95 13.96 3.31
CA ASN A 209 -5.65 14.87 4.21
C ASN A 209 -4.92 15.00 5.53
N ILE A 210 -4.96 16.22 6.10
CA ILE A 210 -4.46 16.52 7.44
C ILE A 210 -5.36 17.56 8.11
N THR A 211 -5.42 17.50 9.44
CA THR A 211 -6.03 18.55 10.26
C THR A 211 -5.02 19.13 11.21
N VAL A 212 -5.15 20.42 11.49
CA VAL A 212 -4.37 21.15 12.49
C VAL A 212 -5.34 21.88 13.42
N ARG A 213 -5.13 21.74 14.72
CA ARG A 213 -5.90 22.46 15.74
C ARG A 213 -5.01 23.49 16.40
N LEU A 214 -5.47 24.73 16.40
CA LEU A 214 -4.80 25.85 17.06
C LEU A 214 -5.66 26.40 18.20
N ASN A 215 -5.00 26.80 19.29
CA ASN A 215 -5.63 27.46 20.41
C ASN A 215 -4.84 28.75 20.74
N TYR A 216 -5.51 29.90 20.66
CA TYR A 216 -4.96 31.20 20.96
C TYR A 216 -5.61 31.77 22.21
N ALA A 217 -4.84 32.56 22.99
CA ALA A 217 -5.42 33.34 24.07
C ALA A 217 -6.44 34.38 23.52
N ALA A 218 -7.52 34.57 24.22
CA ALA A 218 -8.46 35.65 23.92
C ALA A 218 -8.06 36.92 24.69
N GLU A 219 -7.98 38.07 24.00
CA GLU A 219 -7.68 39.39 24.52
C GLU A 219 -8.85 40.33 24.29
#